data_433c6416cdccac1e58d538a55a575f0f
#
_entry.id   433c6416cdccac1e58d538a55a575f0f
#
_cell.length_a   1.000
_cell.length_b   1.000
_cell.length_c   1.000
_cell.angle_alpha   90.00
_cell.angle_beta   90.00
_cell.angle_gamma   90.00
#
_symmetry.space_group_name_H-M   'P 1'
#
loop_
_entity.id
_entity.type
_entity.pdbx_description
1 polymer ?
#
loop_
_entity_poly.entity_id
_entity_poly.type
_entity_poly.pdbx_seq_one_letter_code
_entity_poly.pdbx_strand_id
1 'polypeptide(L)'
;KVVNIPEAIVYHRRRTTLLKFFRQVFNWGVARINLGKKNNKMLEPLHFAPAIITIVASLITFYFFVDPINNGRLFELGLGFLMFVSGVGAWYMKDIRGFFLLLFIIPIQIFGYGLGFILAFIHRFIFRRSKWSGFTKSYY
;
A
#
# COMPACT_ATOMS: atom_id res chain seq x y z
N LYS A 1 25.91 20.59 1.64
CA LYS A 1 25.82 20.93 3.09
C LYS A 1 24.35 20.91 3.46
N VAL A 2 23.96 20.16 4.47
CA VAL A 2 22.62 20.19 5.05
C VAL A 2 22.71 21.09 6.28
N VAL A 3 21.84 22.10 6.34
CA VAL A 3 21.78 23.06 7.47
C VAL A 3 20.48 22.81 8.21
N ASN A 4 20.53 22.64 9.52
CA ASN A 4 19.35 22.57 10.36
C ASN A 4 18.97 23.99 10.81
N ILE A 5 17.72 24.38 10.54
CA ILE A 5 17.17 25.69 10.92
C ILE A 5 16.08 25.41 11.97
N PRO A 6 16.38 25.52 13.28
CA PRO A 6 15.44 25.18 14.35
C PRO A 6 14.17 26.04 14.35
N GLU A 7 14.26 27.28 13.83
CA GLU A 7 13.14 28.22 13.78
C GLU A 7 12.16 27.95 12.62
N ALA A 8 12.52 27.08 11.67
CA ALA A 8 11.66 26.73 10.55
C ALA A 8 10.55 25.79 10.98
N ILE A 9 9.41 26.34 11.40
CA ILE A 9 8.22 25.58 11.77
C ILE A 9 7.36 25.33 10.53
N VAL A 10 7.13 24.06 10.19
CA VAL A 10 6.28 23.65 9.06
C VAL A 10 5.00 23.00 9.58
N TYR A 11 3.85 23.60 9.31
CA TYR A 11 2.55 23.02 9.58
C TYR A 11 2.13 22.11 8.44
N HIS A 12 2.07 20.79 8.70
CA HIS A 12 1.64 19.81 7.71
C HIS A 12 0.23 19.29 8.04
N ARG A 13 -0.75 19.59 7.19
CA ARG A 13 -2.11 19.04 7.32
C ARG A 13 -2.12 17.57 6.87
N ARG A 14 -2.36 16.66 7.81
CA ARG A 14 -2.49 15.22 7.50
C ARG A 14 -3.71 14.95 6.61
N ARG A 15 -3.65 13.84 5.89
CA ARG A 15 -4.77 13.39 5.05
C ARG A 15 -5.96 12.98 5.92
N THR A 16 -7.15 13.50 5.59
CA THR A 16 -8.36 13.36 6.41
C THR A 16 -9.36 12.35 5.85
N THR A 17 -9.10 11.75 4.67
CA THR A 17 -10.01 10.78 4.03
C THR A 17 -9.26 9.54 3.56
N LEU A 18 -9.94 8.37 3.61
CA LEU A 18 -9.39 7.09 3.13
C LEU A 18 -8.98 7.15 1.66
N LEU A 19 -9.74 7.87 0.82
CA LEU A 19 -9.39 8.03 -0.60
C LEU A 19 -8.09 8.81 -0.80
N LYS A 20 -7.88 9.88 -0.03
CA LYS A 20 -6.61 10.63 -0.09
C LYS A 20 -5.45 9.79 0.41
N PHE A 21 -5.68 8.96 1.43
CA PHE A 21 -4.71 8.02 1.93
C PHE A 21 -4.37 6.94 0.88
N PHE A 22 -5.37 6.31 0.26
CA PHE A 22 -5.17 5.36 -0.84
C PHE A 22 -4.31 5.95 -1.96
N ARG A 23 -4.65 7.15 -2.45
CA ARG A 23 -3.86 7.83 -3.49
C ARG A 23 -2.41 8.08 -3.08
N GLN A 24 -2.19 8.37 -1.81
CA GLN A 24 -0.84 8.59 -1.27
C GLN A 24 -0.03 7.30 -1.29
N VAL A 25 -0.56 6.19 -0.73
CA VAL A 25 0.15 4.92 -0.67
C VAL A 25 0.34 4.31 -2.06
N PHE A 26 -0.61 4.49 -2.96
CA PHE A 26 -0.49 4.15 -4.37
C PHE A 26 0.71 4.87 -5.02
N ASN A 27 0.81 6.18 -4.81
CA ASN A 27 1.92 6.96 -5.33
C ASN A 27 3.27 6.56 -4.72
N TRP A 28 3.31 6.04 -3.49
CA TRP A 28 4.53 5.47 -2.91
C TRP A 28 4.99 4.22 -3.67
N GLY A 29 4.07 3.32 -4.04
CA GLY A 29 4.37 2.18 -4.91
C GLY A 29 4.94 2.62 -6.26
N VAL A 30 4.30 3.59 -6.91
CA VAL A 30 4.76 4.17 -8.18
C VAL A 30 6.14 4.81 -8.05
N ALA A 31 6.35 5.60 -7.00
CA ALA A 31 7.63 6.28 -6.75
C ALA A 31 8.77 5.28 -6.54
N ARG A 32 8.51 4.16 -5.85
CA ARG A 32 9.51 3.12 -5.60
C ARG A 32 10.03 2.52 -6.91
N ILE A 33 9.16 2.21 -7.85
CA ILE A 33 9.52 1.71 -9.17
C ILE A 33 10.31 2.76 -9.99
N ASN A 34 9.86 4.00 -9.96
CA ASN A 34 10.57 5.07 -10.67
C ASN A 34 11.98 5.29 -10.13
N LEU A 35 12.17 5.23 -8.81
CA LEU A 35 13.47 5.33 -8.16
C LEU A 35 14.35 4.12 -8.47
N GLY A 36 13.78 2.90 -8.37
CA GLY A 36 14.49 1.66 -8.67
C GLY A 36 15.01 1.60 -10.11
N LYS A 37 14.22 2.11 -11.07
CA LYS A 37 14.69 2.20 -12.48
C LYS A 37 15.81 3.21 -12.67
N LYS A 38 15.90 4.25 -11.84
CA LYS A 38 17.00 5.21 -11.88
C LYS A 38 18.25 4.66 -11.18
N ASN A 39 18.07 3.91 -10.10
CA ASN A 39 19.15 3.31 -9.33
C ASN A 39 18.66 1.97 -8.73
N ASN A 40 19.19 0.86 -9.26
CA ASN A 40 18.79 -0.50 -8.84
C ASN A 40 18.98 -0.76 -7.33
N LYS A 41 19.95 -0.11 -6.69
CA LYS A 41 20.15 -0.20 -5.24
C LYS A 41 18.99 0.34 -4.41
N MET A 42 18.10 1.14 -5.00
CA MET A 42 16.92 1.67 -4.34
C MET A 42 15.71 0.72 -4.40
N LEU A 43 15.81 -0.40 -5.09
CA LEU A 43 14.74 -1.40 -5.22
C LEU A 43 15.16 -2.67 -4.48
N GLU A 44 14.87 -2.72 -3.20
CA GLU A 44 15.13 -3.87 -2.34
C GLU A 44 14.03 -4.94 -2.47
N PRO A 45 14.32 -6.23 -2.21
CA PRO A 45 13.33 -7.31 -2.25
C PRO A 45 12.08 -7.05 -1.39
N LEU A 46 12.25 -6.41 -0.23
CA LEU A 46 11.15 -6.06 0.67
C LEU A 46 10.08 -5.16 0.02
N HIS A 47 10.48 -4.33 -0.96
CA HIS A 47 9.54 -3.45 -1.66
C HIS A 47 8.55 -4.21 -2.56
N PHE A 48 8.84 -5.47 -2.90
CA PHE A 48 7.93 -6.33 -3.67
C PHE A 48 6.86 -6.99 -2.80
N ALA A 49 7.08 -7.11 -1.49
CA ALA A 49 6.18 -7.82 -0.59
C ALA A 49 4.72 -7.34 -0.67
N PRO A 50 4.39 -6.02 -0.61
CA PRO A 50 2.99 -5.58 -0.73
C PRO A 50 2.38 -5.89 -2.11
N ALA A 51 3.19 -5.88 -3.18
CA ALA A 51 2.71 -6.23 -4.51
C ALA A 51 2.38 -7.72 -4.61
N ILE A 52 3.22 -8.60 -4.06
CA ILE A 52 2.98 -10.04 -3.99
C ILE A 52 1.74 -10.33 -3.15
N ILE A 53 1.63 -9.73 -1.97
CA ILE A 53 0.44 -9.89 -1.10
C ILE A 53 -0.82 -9.43 -1.82
N THR A 54 -0.77 -8.32 -2.58
CA THR A 54 -1.90 -7.83 -3.36
C THR A 54 -2.35 -8.85 -4.41
N ILE A 55 -1.41 -9.46 -5.15
CA ILE A 55 -1.71 -10.48 -6.15
C ILE A 55 -2.33 -11.71 -5.47
N VAL A 56 -1.69 -12.23 -4.44
CA VAL A 56 -2.14 -13.44 -3.72
C VAL A 56 -3.53 -13.20 -3.11
N ALA A 57 -3.73 -12.10 -2.40
CA ALA A 57 -5.03 -11.76 -1.81
C ALA A 57 -6.13 -11.58 -2.87
N SER A 58 -5.80 -10.98 -4.02
CA SER A 58 -6.75 -10.85 -5.14
C SER A 58 -7.13 -12.21 -5.73
N LEU A 59 -6.16 -13.12 -5.88
CA LEU A 59 -6.42 -14.48 -6.36
C LEU A 59 -7.27 -15.28 -5.36
N ILE A 60 -6.94 -15.23 -4.07
CA ILE A 60 -7.74 -15.91 -3.02
C ILE A 60 -9.17 -15.37 -3.04
N THR A 61 -9.35 -14.05 -3.14
CA THR A 61 -10.68 -13.44 -3.20
C THR A 61 -11.43 -13.88 -4.47
N PHE A 62 -10.76 -13.90 -5.61
CA PHE A 62 -11.34 -14.36 -6.87
C PHE A 62 -11.81 -15.82 -6.79
N TYR A 63 -10.93 -16.73 -6.33
CA TYR A 63 -11.26 -18.14 -6.17
C TYR A 63 -12.38 -18.38 -5.15
N PHE A 64 -12.45 -17.60 -4.09
CA PHE A 64 -13.57 -17.63 -3.15
C PHE A 64 -14.91 -17.34 -3.84
N PHE A 65 -14.97 -16.33 -4.71
CA PHE A 65 -16.20 -16.01 -5.44
C PHE A 65 -16.58 -17.04 -6.52
N VAL A 66 -15.59 -17.77 -7.07
CA VAL A 66 -15.84 -18.83 -8.07
C VAL A 66 -16.36 -20.11 -7.41
N ASP A 67 -15.77 -20.53 -6.30
CA ASP A 67 -16.15 -21.73 -5.55
C ASP A 67 -15.95 -21.49 -4.04
N PRO A 68 -16.98 -20.96 -3.35
CA PRO A 68 -16.89 -20.66 -1.92
C PRO A 68 -16.70 -21.91 -1.05
N ILE A 69 -17.24 -23.05 -1.47
CA ILE A 69 -17.22 -24.29 -0.66
C ILE A 69 -15.80 -24.83 -0.55
N ASN A 70 -15.08 -24.91 -1.65
CA ASN A 70 -13.71 -25.47 -1.66
C ASN A 70 -12.64 -24.45 -1.31
N ASN A 71 -12.85 -23.16 -1.61
CA ASN A 71 -11.84 -22.11 -1.44
C ASN A 71 -12.10 -21.17 -0.26
N GLY A 72 -13.19 -21.35 0.48
CA GLY A 72 -13.58 -20.48 1.60
C GLY A 72 -12.53 -20.40 2.71
N ARG A 73 -11.88 -21.53 3.04
CA ARG A 73 -10.92 -21.62 4.14
C ARG A 73 -9.75 -20.64 4.03
N LEU A 74 -9.18 -20.46 2.84
CA LEU A 74 -8.07 -19.53 2.64
C LEU A 74 -8.51 -18.08 2.81
N PHE A 75 -9.70 -17.75 2.32
CA PHE A 75 -10.29 -16.42 2.48
C PHE A 75 -10.58 -16.13 3.96
N GLU A 76 -11.18 -17.08 4.68
CA GLU A 76 -11.47 -17.00 6.12
C GLU A 76 -10.18 -16.83 6.95
N LEU A 77 -9.13 -17.59 6.64
CA LEU A 77 -7.83 -17.44 7.30
C LEU A 77 -7.22 -16.04 7.06
N GLY A 78 -7.31 -15.53 5.84
CA GLY A 78 -6.86 -14.17 5.53
C GLY A 78 -7.63 -13.10 6.29
N LEU A 79 -8.95 -13.25 6.36
CA LEU A 79 -9.81 -12.34 7.13
C LEU A 79 -9.54 -12.46 8.65
N GLY A 80 -9.41 -13.68 9.17
CA GLY A 80 -9.06 -13.92 10.57
C GLY A 80 -7.72 -13.32 10.95
N PHE A 81 -6.70 -13.43 10.07
CA PHE A 81 -5.42 -12.79 10.29
C PHE A 81 -5.53 -11.26 10.31
N LEU A 82 -6.31 -10.67 9.40
CA LEU A 82 -6.57 -9.23 9.39
C LEU A 82 -7.25 -8.76 10.67
N MET A 83 -8.26 -9.52 11.13
CA MET A 83 -8.96 -9.22 12.39
C MET A 83 -8.01 -9.35 13.59
N PHE A 84 -7.17 -10.37 13.63
CA PHE A 84 -6.17 -10.56 14.68
C PHE A 84 -5.20 -9.38 14.74
N VAL A 85 -4.59 -8.99 13.61
CA VAL A 85 -3.65 -7.86 13.56
C VAL A 85 -4.34 -6.54 13.95
N SER A 86 -5.59 -6.34 13.52
CA SER A 86 -6.39 -5.16 13.90
C SER A 86 -6.70 -5.16 15.39
N GLY A 87 -6.97 -6.32 15.99
CA GLY A 87 -7.19 -6.48 17.44
C GLY A 87 -5.93 -6.15 18.25
N VAL A 88 -4.78 -6.68 17.83
CA VAL A 88 -3.50 -6.36 18.46
C VAL A 88 -3.21 -4.85 18.37
N GLY A 89 -3.43 -4.24 17.20
CA GLY A 89 -3.25 -2.80 17.04
C GLY A 89 -4.17 -1.96 17.94
N ALA A 90 -5.46 -2.33 18.05
CA ALA A 90 -6.41 -1.69 18.95
C ALA A 90 -6.01 -1.83 20.43
N TRP A 91 -5.49 -2.98 20.83
CA TRP A 91 -4.95 -3.23 22.15
C TRP A 91 -3.80 -2.27 22.48
N TYR A 92 -2.82 -2.13 21.56
CA TYR A 92 -1.72 -1.17 21.74
C TYR A 92 -2.20 0.28 21.80
N MET A 93 -3.21 0.65 21.01
CA MET A 93 -3.79 1.98 21.00
C MET A 93 -4.69 2.26 22.21
N LYS A 94 -5.06 1.22 22.98
CA LYS A 94 -6.05 1.27 24.07
C LYS A 94 -7.39 1.92 23.64
N ASP A 95 -7.76 1.77 22.37
CA ASP A 95 -8.99 2.31 21.80
C ASP A 95 -9.61 1.31 20.80
N ILE A 96 -10.82 0.86 21.10
CA ILE A 96 -11.58 -0.07 20.23
C ILE A 96 -11.86 0.52 18.84
N ARG A 97 -11.93 1.83 18.69
CA ARG A 97 -12.07 2.49 17.39
C ARG A 97 -10.89 2.16 16.47
N GLY A 98 -9.71 1.94 17.04
CA GLY A 98 -8.52 1.50 16.34
C GLY A 98 -8.72 0.18 15.60
N PHE A 99 -9.49 -0.76 16.17
CA PHE A 99 -9.83 -2.02 15.51
C PHE A 99 -10.51 -1.78 14.16
N PHE A 100 -11.61 -1.04 14.18
CA PHE A 100 -12.37 -0.75 12.96
C PHE A 100 -11.56 0.07 11.94
N LEU A 101 -10.78 1.03 12.42
CA LEU A 101 -9.90 1.80 11.54
C LEU A 101 -8.85 0.92 10.85
N LEU A 102 -8.21 0.01 11.58
CA LEU A 102 -7.17 -0.86 11.05
C LEU A 102 -7.73 -1.88 10.06
N LEU A 103 -8.97 -2.37 10.24
CA LEU A 103 -9.64 -3.24 9.26
C LEU A 103 -9.73 -2.60 7.87
N PHE A 104 -9.79 -1.27 7.76
CA PHE A 104 -9.79 -0.55 6.49
C PHE A 104 -8.40 -0.05 6.09
N ILE A 105 -7.63 0.45 7.04
CA ILE A 105 -6.31 1.06 6.77
C ILE A 105 -5.32 0.01 6.26
N ILE A 106 -5.28 -1.19 6.87
CA ILE A 106 -4.34 -2.24 6.47
C ILE A 106 -4.57 -2.70 5.02
N PRO A 107 -5.79 -3.08 4.59
CA PRO A 107 -6.05 -3.39 3.18
C PRO A 107 -5.75 -2.21 2.24
N ILE A 108 -6.16 -1.00 2.59
CA ILE A 108 -5.89 0.19 1.78
C ILE A 108 -4.38 0.40 1.61
N GLN A 109 -3.59 0.21 2.66
CA GLN A 109 -2.13 0.31 2.62
C GLN A 109 -1.52 -0.74 1.67
N ILE A 110 -1.92 -2.00 1.83
CA ILE A 110 -1.36 -3.13 1.06
C ILE A 110 -1.79 -3.01 -0.41
N PHE A 111 -3.10 -2.94 -0.68
CA PHE A 111 -3.62 -2.87 -2.05
C PHE A 111 -3.25 -1.55 -2.74
N GLY A 112 -3.31 -0.44 -2.02
CA GLY A 112 -2.91 0.86 -2.58
C GLY A 112 -1.46 0.84 -3.07
N TYR A 113 -0.52 0.47 -2.20
CA TYR A 113 0.88 0.38 -2.56
C TYR A 113 1.12 -0.70 -3.63
N GLY A 114 0.57 -1.90 -3.44
CA GLY A 114 0.77 -3.03 -4.35
C GLY A 114 0.28 -2.73 -5.77
N LEU A 115 -0.91 -2.16 -5.92
CA LEU A 115 -1.44 -1.74 -7.23
C LEU A 115 -0.57 -0.65 -7.86
N GLY A 116 -0.17 0.36 -7.10
CA GLY A 116 0.72 1.41 -7.59
C GLY A 116 2.06 0.86 -8.08
N PHE A 117 2.62 -0.09 -7.31
CA PHE A 117 3.87 -0.76 -7.66
C PHE A 117 3.72 -1.62 -8.94
N ILE A 118 2.69 -2.49 -9.00
CA ILE A 118 2.45 -3.39 -10.14
C ILE A 118 2.23 -2.59 -11.42
N LEU A 119 1.33 -1.60 -11.39
CA LEU A 119 1.03 -0.80 -12.57
C LEU A 119 2.25 0.01 -13.05
N ALA A 120 3.01 0.57 -12.11
CA ALA A 120 4.25 1.26 -12.46
C ALA A 120 5.30 0.30 -13.01
N PHE A 121 5.42 -0.92 -12.47
CA PHE A 121 6.33 -1.93 -12.96
C PHE A 121 6.00 -2.31 -14.41
N ILE A 122 4.74 -2.64 -14.70
CA ILE A 122 4.25 -2.94 -16.04
C ILE A 122 4.56 -1.77 -17.00
N HIS A 123 4.22 -0.56 -16.59
CA HIS A 123 4.43 0.63 -17.42
C HIS A 123 5.90 0.90 -17.73
N ARG A 124 6.79 0.72 -16.74
CA ARG A 124 8.20 1.12 -16.84
C ARG A 124 9.10 0.02 -17.38
N PHE A 125 8.83 -1.24 -17.05
CA PHE A 125 9.69 -2.37 -17.41
C PHE A 125 9.14 -3.19 -18.57
N ILE A 126 7.83 -3.42 -18.64
CA ILE A 126 7.19 -4.18 -19.72
C ILE A 126 6.99 -3.28 -20.93
N PHE A 127 6.23 -2.19 -20.77
CA PHE A 127 5.98 -1.26 -21.89
C PHE A 127 7.12 -0.28 -22.16
N ARG A 128 8.19 -0.29 -21.36
CA ARG A 128 9.38 0.57 -21.49
C ARG A 128 9.07 2.08 -21.64
N ARG A 129 7.93 2.53 -21.10
CA ARG A 129 7.48 3.93 -21.21
C ARG A 129 8.24 4.85 -20.25
N SER A 130 8.03 6.16 -20.42
CA SER A 130 8.61 7.20 -19.57
C SER A 130 8.11 7.12 -18.12
N LYS A 131 8.67 7.93 -17.23
CA LYS A 131 8.27 8.05 -15.82
C LYS A 131 6.75 8.23 -15.70
N TRP A 132 6.12 7.46 -14.82
CA TRP A 132 4.70 7.59 -14.50
C TRP A 132 4.50 8.28 -13.16
N SER A 133 3.58 9.25 -13.11
CA SER A 133 3.32 10.05 -11.90
C SER A 133 2.17 9.54 -11.03
N GLY A 134 1.47 8.45 -11.45
CA GLY A 134 0.32 7.93 -10.74
C GLY A 134 -0.82 8.95 -10.64
N PHE A 135 -1.31 9.21 -9.43
CA PHE A 135 -2.34 10.22 -9.15
C PHE A 135 -1.78 11.64 -9.00
N THR A 136 -0.48 11.81 -9.13
CA THR A 136 0.15 13.13 -8.98
C THR A 136 0.17 13.84 -10.32
N LYS A 137 -0.71 14.80 -10.54
CA LYS A 137 -0.73 15.60 -11.79
C LYS A 137 0.27 16.77 -11.78
N SER A 138 0.65 17.26 -10.62
CA SER A 138 1.76 18.21 -10.46
C SER A 138 2.10 18.32 -8.98
N TYR A 139 3.37 18.24 -8.64
CA TYR A 139 3.89 18.67 -7.34
C TYR A 139 4.67 19.98 -7.46
N TYR A 140 4.59 20.64 -8.60
CA TYR A 140 5.14 22.00 -8.79
C TYR A 140 4.46 22.63 -10.00
#